data_bcfa3f6103e940568e568936f7e8e75c
#
_entry.id   bcfa3f6103e940568e568936f7e8e75c
#
_cell.length_a   1.000
_cell.length_b   1.000
_cell.length_c   1.000
_cell.angle_alpha   90.00
_cell.angle_beta   90.00
_cell.angle_gamma   90.00
#
_symmetry.space_group_name_H-M   'P 1'
#
loop_
_entity.id
_entity.type
_entity.pdbx_description
1 polymer ?
#
loop_
_entity_poly.entity_id
_entity_poly.type
_entity_poly.pdbx_seq_one_letter_code
_entity_poly.pdbx_strand_id
1 'polypeptide(L)'
;MAHPDATARGRLPGLRRQACALNSTMKPCSASREARRNCWRSNSTGPVRRSRSIRPFSRAASGPTTPCRKATACCCFRLSQEAEMLRIADKTFQSRLFTGTGKFASSSLMLEAIRESGSEMATLAMKRVDLLRRDDALLAPLQASGVALLPNTSGAKTAEEAVFAAQLAREALGTHWIKLEIHPDARWLLPDPIETLRAAEKLVAQGFVVLPYCGADPVLCKRLEEAGCAAVMPLGAPIGSNQGLQTRALLEIIIAQASVPVVVDAGIGAPSHAAEALEMGADAVLVNTAIAVARDPVAMARAFRQAVEAGRTGFEAGLGARAFQAQATSPLTGFLEAQS
;
A
#
# COMPACT_ATOMS: atom_id res chain seq x y z
N MET A 1 -45.57 -5.60 41.85
CA MET A 1 -46.68 -4.79 41.28
C MET A 1 -46.20 -4.19 39.97
N ALA A 2 -46.69 -4.80 38.94
CA ALA A 2 -47.33 -4.33 37.73
C ALA A 2 -46.42 -3.61 36.71
N HIS A 3 -46.17 -4.31 35.62
CA HIS A 3 -45.96 -3.81 34.26
C HIS A 3 -47.17 -3.00 33.75
N PRO A 4 -47.06 -2.13 32.77
CA PRO A 4 -47.64 -2.53 31.52
C PRO A 4 -46.79 -2.27 30.26
N ASP A 5 -46.99 -3.17 29.37
CA ASP A 5 -46.95 -3.31 27.93
C ASP A 5 -47.50 -2.11 27.14
N ALA A 6 -46.85 -1.77 26.01
CA ALA A 6 -47.53 -1.16 24.87
C ALA A 6 -46.71 -1.24 23.59
N THR A 7 -47.13 -2.11 22.72
CA THR A 7 -46.84 -2.23 21.29
C THR A 7 -47.32 -1.02 20.49
N ALA A 8 -46.51 -0.51 19.56
CA ALA A 8 -46.97 0.21 18.38
C ALA A 8 -46.04 -0.03 17.19
N ARG A 9 -46.51 -0.84 16.24
CA ARG A 9 -45.95 -1.02 14.91
C ARG A 9 -46.38 0.15 14.01
N GLY A 10 -45.45 0.93 13.49
CA GLY A 10 -45.71 1.86 12.39
C GLY A 10 -44.96 1.38 11.13
N ARG A 11 -45.70 0.93 10.13
CA ARG A 11 -45.19 0.66 8.78
C ARG A 11 -45.09 1.98 8.02
N LEU A 12 -43.96 2.23 7.39
CA LEU A 12 -43.83 3.25 6.34
C LEU A 12 -43.67 2.59 4.95
N PRO A 13 -44.24 3.19 3.89
CA PRO A 13 -44.40 2.55 2.59
C PRO A 13 -43.17 2.69 1.69
N GLY A 14 -43.08 1.76 0.76
CA GLY A 14 -41.98 1.43 -0.13
C GLY A 14 -41.45 2.59 -1.00
N LEU A 15 -40.13 2.64 -1.08
CA LEU A 15 -39.41 3.30 -2.15
C LEU A 15 -38.85 2.25 -3.12
N ARG A 16 -39.37 2.27 -4.33
CA ARG A 16 -38.90 1.46 -5.46
C ARG A 16 -37.45 1.86 -5.80
N ARG A 17 -36.54 0.91 -5.78
CA ARG A 17 -35.18 1.06 -6.32
C ARG A 17 -35.26 0.93 -7.85
N GLN A 18 -35.00 2.01 -8.56
CA GLN A 18 -34.62 1.95 -9.96
C GLN A 18 -33.17 1.51 -10.05
N ALA A 19 -32.94 0.34 -10.63
CA ALA A 19 -31.62 -0.14 -10.99
C ALA A 19 -31.14 0.60 -12.25
N CYS A 20 -30.14 1.44 -12.12
CA CYS A 20 -29.39 1.97 -13.24
C CYS A 20 -28.31 0.94 -13.61
N ALA A 21 -28.47 0.27 -14.74
CA ALA A 21 -27.46 -0.60 -15.31
C ALA A 21 -26.37 0.28 -15.95
N LEU A 22 -25.23 0.39 -15.31
CA LEU A 22 -24.00 0.92 -15.91
C LEU A 22 -23.19 -0.23 -16.49
N ASN A 23 -23.28 -0.35 -17.81
CA ASN A 23 -22.43 -1.23 -18.63
C ASN A 23 -21.02 -0.59 -18.66
N SER A 24 -20.07 -1.05 -17.86
CA SER A 24 -18.67 -0.67 -17.97
C SER A 24 -17.80 -1.86 -18.35
N THR A 25 -17.60 -2.04 -19.65
CA THR A 25 -16.49 -2.85 -20.18
C THR A 25 -15.19 -2.07 -20.07
N MET A 26 -14.60 -1.99 -18.88
CA MET A 26 -13.21 -1.55 -18.74
C MET A 26 -12.31 -2.78 -18.70
N LYS A 27 -11.47 -2.92 -19.73
CA LYS A 27 -10.35 -3.86 -19.72
C LYS A 27 -9.31 -3.37 -18.71
N PRO A 28 -8.74 -4.22 -17.87
CA PRO A 28 -7.67 -3.82 -16.96
C PRO A 28 -6.42 -3.44 -17.76
N CYS A 29 -5.89 -2.24 -17.50
CA CYS A 29 -4.64 -1.77 -18.09
C CYS A 29 -3.49 -2.19 -17.17
N SER A 30 -2.61 -3.08 -17.66
CA SER A 30 -1.42 -3.57 -16.95
C SER A 30 -0.21 -2.65 -17.10
N ALA A 31 -0.42 -1.34 -17.22
CA ALA A 31 0.64 -0.37 -17.37
C ALA A 31 1.22 0.08 -16.02
N SER A 32 2.52 0.41 -16.00
CA SER A 32 3.20 1.02 -14.86
C SER A 32 2.46 2.26 -14.34
N ARG A 33 2.73 2.69 -13.09
CA ARG A 33 2.10 3.88 -12.49
C ARG A 33 2.25 5.13 -13.36
N GLU A 34 3.32 5.23 -14.10
CA GLU A 34 3.59 6.36 -15.00
C GLU A 34 2.73 6.31 -16.29
N ALA A 35 2.53 5.14 -16.85
CA ALA A 35 1.62 4.93 -17.99
C ALA A 35 0.15 5.15 -17.59
N ARG A 36 -0.25 4.83 -16.36
CA ARG A 36 -1.60 5.14 -15.82
C ARG A 36 -1.81 6.64 -15.62
N ARG A 37 -0.78 7.40 -15.21
CA ARG A 37 -0.85 8.86 -15.09
C ARG A 37 -1.08 9.56 -16.42
N ASN A 38 -0.46 9.07 -17.50
CA ASN A 38 -0.58 9.67 -18.84
C ASN A 38 -1.94 9.36 -19.49
N CYS A 39 -2.56 8.24 -19.18
CA CYS A 39 -3.89 7.89 -19.71
C CYS A 39 -5.01 8.79 -19.15
N TRP A 40 -4.89 9.31 -17.92
CA TRP A 40 -5.86 10.22 -17.30
C TRP A 40 -5.72 11.69 -17.76
N ARG A 41 -4.51 12.12 -18.17
CA ARG A 41 -4.27 13.48 -18.65
C ARG A 41 -4.75 13.75 -20.08
N SER A 42 -4.96 12.72 -20.89
CA SER A 42 -5.38 12.86 -22.30
C SER A 42 -6.89 13.08 -22.50
N ASN A 43 -7.72 12.98 -21.45
CA ASN A 43 -9.17 13.15 -21.54
C ASN A 43 -9.71 14.50 -21.07
N SER A 44 -8.86 15.50 -20.82
CA SER A 44 -9.32 16.88 -20.56
C SER A 44 -9.35 17.67 -21.85
N THR A 45 -10.54 17.83 -22.39
CA THR A 45 -10.85 18.60 -23.60
C THR A 45 -10.60 20.09 -23.40
N GLY A 46 -9.58 20.62 -24.06
CA GLY A 46 -9.42 22.05 -24.32
C GLY A 46 -9.94 22.42 -25.72
N PRO A 47 -10.30 23.70 -25.99
CA PRO A 47 -11.09 24.07 -27.15
C PRO A 47 -10.33 24.03 -28.47
N VAL A 48 -10.98 23.46 -29.48
CA VAL A 48 -10.54 23.37 -30.88
C VAL A 48 -10.47 24.77 -31.51
N ARG A 49 -9.27 25.22 -31.89
CA ARG A 49 -9.11 26.32 -32.89
C ARG A 49 -8.95 25.71 -34.28
N ARG A 50 -9.90 26.06 -35.16
CA ARG A 50 -9.83 25.79 -36.63
C ARG A 50 -8.82 26.73 -37.28
N SER A 51 -7.88 26.20 -38.06
CA SER A 51 -7.31 26.93 -39.18
C SER A 51 -7.14 25.99 -40.39
N ARG A 52 -7.71 26.45 -41.48
CA ARG A 52 -7.68 25.83 -42.81
C ARG A 52 -6.32 26.06 -43.47
N SER A 53 -5.76 25.06 -44.15
CA SER A 53 -5.15 25.28 -45.49
C SER A 53 -5.05 23.96 -46.25
N ILE A 54 -5.63 23.99 -47.41
CA ILE A 54 -5.67 22.94 -48.46
C ILE A 54 -4.52 23.23 -49.41
N ARG A 55 -3.74 22.23 -49.83
CA ARG A 55 -3.12 22.15 -51.16
C ARG A 55 -2.86 20.69 -51.58
N PRO A 56 -2.81 20.41 -52.91
CA PRO A 56 -3.25 19.16 -53.47
C PRO A 56 -2.13 18.24 -54.05
N PHE A 57 -2.54 17.01 -54.23
CA PHE A 57 -2.13 15.95 -55.20
C PHE A 57 -0.88 16.13 -56.06
N SER A 58 -0.03 15.10 -56.07
CA SER A 58 0.56 14.60 -57.30
C SER A 58 0.73 13.07 -57.27
N ARG A 59 0.49 12.47 -58.44
CA ARG A 59 0.36 11.06 -58.78
C ARG A 59 1.69 10.51 -59.32
N ALA A 60 1.86 9.19 -59.23
CA ALA A 60 2.73 8.25 -59.94
C ALA A 60 3.92 7.76 -59.09
N ALA A 61 4.21 6.46 -59.01
CA ALA A 61 4.40 5.48 -60.06
C ALA A 61 4.44 4.05 -59.44
N SER A 62 4.04 3.10 -60.25
CA SER A 62 4.07 1.65 -60.06
C SER A 62 5.48 1.06 -60.04
N GLY A 63 5.76 0.17 -59.09
CA GLY A 63 6.95 -0.70 -59.05
C GLY A 63 6.64 -2.02 -58.29
N PRO A 64 7.35 -3.10 -58.55
CA PRO A 64 6.82 -4.46 -58.56
C PRO A 64 6.68 -5.12 -57.20
N THR A 65 5.65 -5.97 -57.08
CA THR A 65 5.31 -6.86 -55.99
C THR A 65 6.42 -7.87 -55.66
N THR A 66 7.01 -7.76 -54.46
CA THR A 66 7.84 -8.82 -53.88
C THR A 66 7.03 -9.53 -52.80
N PRO A 67 7.01 -10.87 -52.74
CA PRO A 67 6.20 -11.59 -51.79
C PRO A 67 6.77 -11.42 -50.37
N CYS A 68 5.93 -10.91 -49.48
CA CYS A 68 6.21 -10.82 -48.05
C CYS A 68 6.34 -12.25 -47.46
N ARG A 69 7.58 -12.67 -47.19
CA ARG A 69 7.84 -13.84 -46.32
C ARG A 69 7.25 -13.53 -44.97
N LYS A 70 6.33 -14.38 -44.50
CA LYS A 70 5.84 -14.40 -43.14
C LYS A 70 7.03 -14.65 -42.21
N ALA A 71 7.62 -13.58 -41.73
CA ALA A 71 8.47 -13.63 -40.54
C ALA A 71 7.53 -13.82 -39.34
N THR A 72 7.45 -15.04 -38.88
CA THR A 72 6.93 -15.33 -37.53
C THR A 72 7.86 -14.60 -36.55
N ALA A 73 7.50 -13.39 -36.22
CA ALA A 73 8.14 -12.68 -35.10
C ALA A 73 7.76 -13.45 -33.85
N CYS A 74 8.62 -14.40 -33.49
CA CYS A 74 8.67 -14.96 -32.17
C CYS A 74 9.02 -13.78 -31.25
N CYS A 75 8.00 -13.10 -30.69
CA CYS A 75 8.18 -12.21 -29.58
C CYS A 75 8.71 -13.06 -28.41
N CYS A 76 10.02 -13.29 -28.40
CA CYS A 76 10.72 -13.61 -27.19
C CYS A 76 10.57 -12.42 -26.26
N PHE A 77 9.47 -12.40 -25.51
CA PHE A 77 9.33 -11.61 -24.32
C PHE A 77 10.36 -12.15 -23.34
N ARG A 78 11.59 -11.67 -23.46
CA ARG A 78 12.55 -11.77 -22.37
C ARG A 78 11.98 -10.87 -21.27
N LEU A 79 11.18 -11.46 -20.42
CA LEU A 79 10.94 -10.96 -19.08
C LEU A 79 12.32 -10.95 -18.38
N SER A 80 13.03 -9.85 -18.49
CA SER A 80 13.97 -9.48 -17.45
C SER A 80 13.09 -9.16 -16.22
N GLN A 81 12.82 -10.18 -15.43
CA GLN A 81 12.25 -10.04 -14.09
C GLN A 81 13.35 -9.49 -13.17
N GLU A 82 13.75 -8.25 -13.38
CA GLU A 82 14.19 -7.42 -12.29
C GLU A 82 12.89 -6.97 -11.62
N ALA A 83 12.53 -7.65 -10.52
CA ALA A 83 11.42 -7.22 -9.67
C ALA A 83 11.63 -5.73 -9.37
N GLU A 84 10.66 -4.89 -9.75
CA GLU A 84 10.77 -3.44 -9.57
C GLU A 84 10.99 -3.14 -8.08
N MET A 85 12.21 -2.70 -7.73
CA MET A 85 12.58 -2.42 -6.35
C MET A 85 11.72 -1.29 -5.78
N LEU A 86 11.35 -1.40 -4.51
CA LEU A 86 10.61 -0.34 -3.82
C LEU A 86 11.55 0.83 -3.53
N ARG A 87 11.25 2.00 -4.08
CA ARG A 87 11.98 3.24 -3.78
C ARG A 87 11.15 4.17 -2.92
N ILE A 88 11.71 4.59 -1.79
CA ILE A 88 11.16 5.64 -0.91
C ILE A 88 12.25 6.67 -0.70
N ALA A 89 12.04 7.91 -1.11
CA ALA A 89 13.02 9.00 -1.08
C ALA A 89 14.38 8.58 -1.68
N ASP A 90 15.43 8.58 -0.86
CA ASP A 90 16.81 8.26 -1.22
C ASP A 90 17.15 6.77 -1.09
N LYS A 91 16.27 5.94 -0.54
CA LYS A 91 16.52 4.51 -0.31
C LYS A 91 15.73 3.62 -1.26
N THR A 92 16.35 2.49 -1.58
CA THR A 92 15.76 1.43 -2.39
C THR A 92 15.73 0.15 -1.57
N PHE A 93 14.61 -0.57 -1.60
CA PHE A 93 14.35 -1.78 -0.83
C PHE A 93 13.99 -2.93 -1.78
N GLN A 94 14.54 -4.09 -1.53
CA GLN A 94 14.13 -5.34 -2.17
C GLN A 94 12.88 -5.89 -1.46
N SER A 95 12.89 -5.81 -0.13
CA SER A 95 11.76 -6.26 0.69
C SER A 95 10.64 -5.22 0.70
N ARG A 96 9.41 -5.71 0.57
CA ARG A 96 8.18 -4.92 0.74
C ARG A 96 7.52 -5.17 2.09
N LEU A 97 8.22 -5.89 2.99
CA LEU A 97 7.84 -6.10 4.37
C LEU A 97 8.69 -5.23 5.28
N PHE A 98 8.07 -4.29 5.98
CA PHE A 98 8.68 -3.55 7.06
C PHE A 98 8.21 -4.12 8.40
N THR A 99 9.06 -4.06 9.41
CA THR A 99 8.77 -4.63 10.72
C THR A 99 8.82 -3.58 11.82
N GLY A 100 8.11 -3.86 12.93
CA GLY A 100 8.26 -3.13 14.17
C GLY A 100 9.10 -3.90 15.17
N THR A 101 9.56 -3.21 16.20
CA THR A 101 10.39 -3.77 17.28
C THR A 101 9.63 -3.97 18.60
N GLY A 102 8.33 -3.70 18.61
CA GLY A 102 7.52 -3.77 19.82
C GLY A 102 7.02 -5.17 20.16
N LYS A 103 6.74 -5.41 21.44
CA LYS A 103 6.04 -6.61 21.98
C LYS A 103 6.80 -7.94 21.93
N PHE A 104 8.02 -8.01 21.40
CA PHE A 104 8.83 -9.22 21.47
C PHE A 104 9.23 -9.54 22.93
N ALA A 105 9.33 -10.83 23.24
CA ALA A 105 9.73 -11.30 24.57
C ALA A 105 11.20 -10.99 24.90
N SER A 106 12.07 -10.90 23.88
CA SER A 106 13.48 -10.54 24.05
C SER A 106 14.02 -9.84 22.79
N SER A 107 15.12 -9.09 22.95
CA SER A 107 15.82 -8.46 21.83
C SER A 107 16.44 -9.48 20.86
N SER A 108 16.91 -10.62 21.37
CA SER A 108 17.45 -11.72 20.53
C SER A 108 16.37 -12.30 19.64
N LEU A 109 15.18 -12.62 20.19
CA LEU A 109 14.06 -13.14 19.41
C LEU A 109 13.55 -12.11 18.38
N MET A 110 13.53 -10.83 18.74
CA MET A 110 13.20 -9.75 17.82
C MET A 110 14.13 -9.71 16.61
N LEU A 111 15.46 -9.74 16.86
CA LEU A 111 16.46 -9.71 15.79
C LEU A 111 16.39 -10.93 14.88
N GLU A 112 16.15 -12.12 15.45
CA GLU A 112 15.98 -13.34 14.68
C GLU A 112 14.73 -13.25 13.78
N ALA A 113 13.61 -12.79 14.32
CA ALA A 113 12.38 -12.56 13.56
C ALA A 113 12.56 -11.51 12.45
N ILE A 114 13.24 -10.39 12.73
CA ILE A 114 13.54 -9.36 11.71
C ILE A 114 14.41 -9.93 10.59
N ARG A 115 15.43 -10.73 10.92
CA ARG A 115 16.28 -11.39 9.93
C ARG A 115 15.49 -12.35 9.05
N GLU A 116 14.68 -13.20 9.65
CA GLU A 116 13.84 -14.17 8.91
C GLU A 116 12.76 -13.52 8.07
N SER A 117 12.25 -12.37 8.50
CA SER A 117 11.30 -11.59 7.71
C SER A 117 11.90 -11.02 6.41
N GLY A 118 13.23 -10.96 6.30
CA GLY A 118 13.91 -10.26 5.21
C GLY A 118 13.66 -8.75 5.19
N SER A 119 13.16 -8.18 6.30
CA SER A 119 12.87 -6.75 6.39
C SER A 119 14.16 -5.94 6.36
N GLU A 120 14.21 -4.96 5.48
CA GLU A 120 15.35 -4.03 5.35
C GLU A 120 15.09 -2.71 6.12
N MET A 121 13.90 -2.55 6.71
CA MET A 121 13.54 -1.40 7.54
C MET A 121 12.78 -1.84 8.79
N ALA A 122 13.20 -1.34 9.94
CA ALA A 122 12.53 -1.60 11.21
C ALA A 122 12.15 -0.30 11.92
N THR A 123 10.89 -0.19 12.36
CA THR A 123 10.46 0.97 13.16
C THR A 123 10.69 0.76 14.64
N LEU A 124 11.11 1.83 15.33
CA LEU A 124 11.31 1.83 16.77
C LEU A 124 10.73 3.09 17.42
N ALA A 125 10.11 2.92 18.58
CA ALA A 125 9.55 4.05 19.32
C ALA A 125 10.63 4.75 20.14
N MET A 126 10.84 6.05 19.90
CA MET A 126 11.86 6.85 20.60
C MET A 126 11.73 6.80 22.12
N LYS A 127 10.51 6.77 22.64
CA LYS A 127 10.24 6.62 24.08
C LYS A 127 10.77 5.32 24.70
N ARG A 128 11.22 4.36 23.91
CA ARG A 128 11.76 3.05 24.35
C ARG A 128 13.28 3.00 24.29
N VAL A 129 13.91 4.00 23.71
CA VAL A 129 15.37 4.08 23.55
C VAL A 129 15.95 4.84 24.74
N ASP A 130 16.87 4.20 25.47
CA ASP A 130 17.63 4.85 26.52
C ASP A 130 18.83 5.60 25.90
N LEU A 131 18.61 6.86 25.57
CA LEU A 131 19.62 7.71 24.93
C LEU A 131 20.85 7.99 25.80
N LEU A 132 20.77 7.70 27.11
CA LEU A 132 21.88 7.89 28.05
C LEU A 132 22.83 6.68 28.09
N ARG A 133 22.38 5.53 27.58
CA ARG A 133 23.17 4.30 27.55
C ARG A 133 23.72 4.03 26.16
N ARG A 134 25.04 3.92 26.01
CA ARG A 134 25.69 3.50 24.77
C ARG A 134 25.38 2.04 24.40
N ASP A 135 25.06 1.20 25.39
CA ASP A 135 24.73 -0.23 25.24
C ASP A 135 23.22 -0.46 25.42
N ASP A 136 22.39 0.36 24.77
CA ASP A 136 20.94 0.12 24.76
C ASP A 136 20.65 -1.25 24.16
N ALA A 137 19.94 -2.08 24.96
CA ALA A 137 19.64 -3.48 24.61
C ALA A 137 18.75 -3.62 23.35
N LEU A 138 18.14 -2.55 22.87
CA LEU A 138 17.32 -2.51 21.67
C LEU A 138 18.09 -1.92 20.49
N LEU A 139 18.75 -0.78 20.67
CA LEU A 139 19.33 0.01 19.59
C LEU A 139 20.63 -0.62 19.06
N ALA A 140 21.57 -0.98 19.93
CA ALA A 140 22.87 -1.50 19.52
C ALA A 140 22.77 -2.76 18.64
N PRO A 141 21.95 -3.78 18.98
CA PRO A 141 21.76 -4.94 18.14
C PRO A 141 21.08 -4.65 16.79
N LEU A 142 20.13 -3.69 16.74
CA LEU A 142 19.48 -3.28 15.51
C LEU A 142 20.47 -2.58 14.56
N GLN A 143 21.29 -1.68 15.08
CA GLN A 143 22.34 -1.02 14.30
C GLN A 143 23.35 -2.03 13.74
N ALA A 144 23.77 -3.01 14.55
CA ALA A 144 24.68 -4.06 14.12
C ALA A 144 24.08 -5.00 13.05
N SER A 145 22.75 -5.11 12.97
CA SER A 145 22.08 -5.94 11.96
C SER A 145 22.09 -5.34 10.56
N GLY A 146 22.40 -4.04 10.41
CA GLY A 146 22.38 -3.34 9.12
C GLY A 146 20.98 -2.95 8.62
N VAL A 147 19.93 -3.22 9.39
CA VAL A 147 18.54 -2.84 9.08
C VAL A 147 18.42 -1.31 9.17
N ALA A 148 17.76 -0.69 8.19
CA ALA A 148 17.46 0.73 8.22
C ALA A 148 16.50 1.06 9.38
N LEU A 149 16.88 2.01 10.21
CA LEU A 149 16.05 2.41 11.35
C LEU A 149 15.06 3.49 10.92
N LEU A 150 13.80 3.28 11.29
CA LEU A 150 12.70 4.24 11.13
C LEU A 150 12.15 4.60 12.52
N PRO A 151 12.74 5.60 13.20
CA PRO A 151 12.21 6.05 14.47
C PRO A 151 10.79 6.58 14.32
N ASN A 152 9.94 6.40 15.33
CA ASN A 152 8.57 6.90 15.33
C ASN A 152 8.30 7.84 16.51
N THR A 153 7.30 8.70 16.32
CA THR A 153 6.87 9.69 17.33
C THR A 153 5.73 9.17 18.21
N SER A 154 5.58 7.84 18.31
CA SER A 154 4.51 7.19 19.08
C SER A 154 4.48 7.70 20.54
N GLY A 155 3.32 8.17 20.95
CA GLY A 155 3.08 8.79 22.24
C GLY A 155 2.86 10.29 22.16
N ALA A 156 3.20 10.95 21.05
CA ALA A 156 2.82 12.32 20.79
C ALA A 156 1.31 12.45 20.64
N LYS A 157 0.75 13.53 21.18
CA LYS A 157 -0.68 13.86 21.11
C LYS A 157 -0.96 15.08 20.26
N THR A 158 0.05 15.89 20.00
CA THR A 158 0.00 17.11 19.20
C THR A 158 1.11 17.15 18.15
N ALA A 159 0.96 18.03 17.17
CA ALA A 159 1.98 18.26 16.16
C ALA A 159 3.30 18.73 16.75
N GLU A 160 3.25 19.60 17.77
CA GLU A 160 4.42 20.14 18.45
C GLU A 160 5.21 19.04 19.16
N GLU A 161 4.53 18.14 19.88
CA GLU A 161 5.15 17.00 20.54
C GLU A 161 5.80 16.04 19.51
N ALA A 162 5.14 15.78 18.38
CA ALA A 162 5.66 14.93 17.34
C ALA A 162 6.90 15.55 16.65
N VAL A 163 6.87 16.85 16.36
CA VAL A 163 8.04 17.56 15.80
C VAL A 163 9.21 17.52 16.76
N PHE A 164 8.98 17.78 18.05
CA PHE A 164 10.03 17.70 19.06
C PHE A 164 10.63 16.28 19.16
N ALA A 165 9.78 15.25 19.18
CA ALA A 165 10.24 13.86 19.21
C ALA A 165 11.06 13.48 17.97
N ALA A 166 10.67 13.98 16.78
CA ALA A 166 11.41 13.76 15.55
C ALA A 166 12.79 14.44 15.55
N GLN A 167 12.87 15.68 16.07
CA GLN A 167 14.14 16.39 16.22
C GLN A 167 15.07 15.64 17.18
N LEU A 168 14.54 15.16 18.31
CA LEU A 168 15.31 14.34 19.26
C LEU A 168 15.81 13.04 18.59
N ALA A 169 14.97 12.38 17.78
CA ALA A 169 15.36 11.19 17.04
C ALA A 169 16.49 11.47 16.05
N ARG A 170 16.47 12.60 15.36
CA ARG A 170 17.52 13.02 14.43
C ARG A 170 18.85 13.22 15.14
N GLU A 171 18.86 13.93 16.26
CA GLU A 171 20.07 14.15 17.04
C GLU A 171 20.64 12.85 17.63
N ALA A 172 19.76 11.97 18.11
CA ALA A 172 20.18 10.75 18.78
C ALA A 172 20.63 9.63 17.84
N LEU A 173 20.03 9.51 16.65
CA LEU A 173 20.24 8.40 15.73
C LEU A 173 20.94 8.82 14.43
N GLY A 174 21.19 10.11 14.22
CA GLY A 174 21.81 10.61 13.00
C GLY A 174 20.97 10.36 11.73
N THR A 175 19.65 10.26 11.86
CA THR A 175 18.74 9.99 10.75
C THR A 175 17.71 11.09 10.57
N HIS A 176 17.40 11.42 9.32
CA HIS A 176 16.31 12.33 8.97
C HIS A 176 15.02 11.59 8.58
N TRP A 177 15.00 10.28 8.65
CA TRP A 177 13.82 9.46 8.44
C TRP A 177 12.96 9.38 9.69
N ILE A 178 11.64 9.56 9.54
CA ILE A 178 10.71 9.54 10.66
C ILE A 178 9.37 8.91 10.27
N LYS A 179 8.88 7.98 11.08
CA LYS A 179 7.49 7.55 11.06
C LYS A 179 6.69 8.47 11.97
N LEU A 180 5.86 9.30 11.37
CA LEU A 180 5.06 10.26 12.10
C LEU A 180 3.80 9.58 12.64
N GLU A 181 3.66 9.56 13.96
CA GLU A 181 2.51 9.01 14.67
C GLU A 181 2.02 10.00 15.73
N ILE A 182 0.73 10.36 15.69
CA ILE A 182 0.08 11.23 16.69
C ILE A 182 -1.22 10.57 17.13
N HIS A 183 -1.28 10.16 18.39
CA HIS A 183 -2.41 9.43 18.96
C HIS A 183 -2.99 10.18 20.16
N PRO A 184 -4.07 10.97 19.99
CA PRO A 184 -4.67 11.70 21.10
C PRO A 184 -5.28 10.76 22.15
N ASP A 185 -5.78 9.59 21.76
CA ASP A 185 -6.32 8.58 22.68
C ASP A 185 -5.49 7.28 22.65
N ALA A 186 -4.81 7.01 23.75
CA ALA A 186 -3.95 5.84 23.90
C ALA A 186 -4.71 4.49 23.93
N ARG A 187 -6.04 4.49 24.07
CA ARG A 187 -6.85 3.25 24.07
C ARG A 187 -7.05 2.71 22.66
N TRP A 188 -7.24 3.62 21.69
CA TRP A 188 -7.56 3.26 20.32
C TRP A 188 -6.37 3.39 19.38
N LEU A 189 -5.38 4.23 19.73
CA LEU A 189 -4.19 4.52 18.91
C LEU A 189 -4.55 4.93 17.48
N LEU A 190 -5.70 5.58 17.31
CA LEU A 190 -6.09 6.15 16.04
C LEU A 190 -5.35 7.46 15.80
N PRO A 191 -4.91 7.72 14.56
CA PRO A 191 -4.15 8.91 14.23
C PRO A 191 -5.06 10.15 14.14
N ASP A 192 -4.59 11.29 14.68
CA ASP A 192 -5.26 12.56 14.50
C ASP A 192 -4.96 13.13 13.10
N PRO A 193 -5.96 13.34 12.23
CA PRO A 193 -5.73 13.77 10.87
C PRO A 193 -5.20 15.21 10.74
N ILE A 194 -5.62 16.10 11.65
CA ILE A 194 -5.27 17.52 11.63
C ILE A 194 -3.85 17.71 12.14
N GLU A 195 -3.57 17.15 13.29
CA GLU A 195 -2.25 17.24 13.91
C GLU A 195 -1.18 16.50 13.07
N THR A 196 -1.55 15.38 12.46
CA THR A 196 -0.65 14.64 11.55
C THR A 196 -0.28 15.48 10.33
N LEU A 197 -1.25 16.16 9.69
CA LEU A 197 -0.96 17.03 8.55
C LEU A 197 -0.07 18.22 8.95
N ARG A 198 -0.41 18.90 10.05
CA ARG A 198 0.40 20.02 10.57
C ARG A 198 1.84 19.63 10.90
N ALA A 199 2.03 18.45 11.53
CA ALA A 199 3.35 17.96 11.85
C ALA A 199 4.13 17.57 10.59
N ALA A 200 3.46 16.93 9.61
CA ALA A 200 4.06 16.55 8.35
C ALA A 200 4.61 17.76 7.59
N GLU A 201 3.83 18.83 7.44
CA GLU A 201 4.27 20.08 6.80
C GLU A 201 5.51 20.68 7.49
N LYS A 202 5.50 20.74 8.84
CA LYS A 202 6.64 21.25 9.61
C LYS A 202 7.89 20.38 9.46
N LEU A 203 7.75 19.06 9.50
CA LEU A 203 8.87 18.12 9.41
C LEU A 203 9.47 18.09 8.00
N VAL A 204 8.65 18.09 6.95
CA VAL A 204 9.12 18.18 5.56
C VAL A 204 9.89 19.48 5.35
N ALA A 205 9.40 20.62 5.84
CA ALA A 205 10.09 21.90 5.77
C ALA A 205 11.45 21.91 6.51
N GLN A 206 11.63 21.01 7.51
CA GLN A 206 12.88 20.81 8.24
C GLN A 206 13.79 19.74 7.62
N GLY A 207 13.45 19.23 6.43
CA GLY A 207 14.25 18.27 5.68
C GLY A 207 14.12 16.81 6.16
N PHE A 208 13.06 16.47 6.88
CA PHE A 208 12.77 15.07 7.22
C PHE A 208 12.17 14.31 6.05
N VAL A 209 12.52 13.04 5.94
CA VAL A 209 11.80 12.05 5.12
C VAL A 209 10.66 11.49 5.98
N VAL A 210 9.45 12.00 5.72
CA VAL A 210 8.27 11.74 6.56
C VAL A 210 7.44 10.60 5.99
N LEU A 211 7.17 9.59 6.82
CA LEU A 211 6.24 8.48 6.56
C LEU A 211 5.11 8.55 7.59
N PRO A 212 3.99 9.22 7.30
CA PRO A 212 2.91 9.44 8.26
C PRO A 212 1.99 8.24 8.39
N TYR A 213 1.83 7.71 9.61
CA TYR A 213 0.72 6.84 9.97
C TYR A 213 -0.57 7.65 10.00
N CYS A 214 -1.57 7.25 9.24
CA CYS A 214 -2.81 8.00 9.07
C CYS A 214 -4.04 7.08 8.97
N GLY A 215 -5.22 7.67 9.12
CA GLY A 215 -6.47 7.00 8.77
C GLY A 215 -6.49 6.63 7.28
N ALA A 216 -7.24 5.59 6.92
CA ALA A 216 -7.45 5.24 5.52
C ALA A 216 -8.45 6.24 4.87
N ASP A 217 -8.07 7.51 4.86
CA ASP A 217 -8.80 8.60 4.23
C ASP A 217 -8.09 9.03 2.95
N PRO A 218 -8.69 8.81 1.76
CA PRO A 218 -8.09 9.18 0.49
C PRO A 218 -7.76 10.66 0.36
N VAL A 219 -8.57 11.55 0.96
CA VAL A 219 -8.36 13.00 0.91
C VAL A 219 -7.17 13.39 1.78
N LEU A 220 -7.07 12.83 2.99
CA LEU A 220 -5.93 13.07 3.87
C LEU A 220 -4.64 12.54 3.25
N CYS A 221 -4.64 11.31 2.72
CA CYS A 221 -3.46 10.74 2.07
C CYS A 221 -2.97 11.63 0.93
N LYS A 222 -3.89 12.19 0.13
CA LYS A 222 -3.52 13.13 -0.93
C LYS A 222 -2.89 14.43 -0.40
N ARG A 223 -3.44 14.99 0.67
CA ARG A 223 -2.88 16.19 1.33
C ARG A 223 -1.49 15.93 1.91
N LEU A 224 -1.26 14.75 2.52
CA LEU A 224 0.04 14.35 3.04
C LEU A 224 1.08 14.20 1.90
N GLU A 225 0.68 13.65 0.77
CA GLU A 225 1.49 13.59 -0.45
C GLU A 225 1.85 15.01 -0.94
N GLU A 226 0.85 15.91 -1.03
CA GLU A 226 1.03 17.31 -1.43
C GLU A 226 1.89 18.11 -0.45
N ALA A 227 1.87 17.77 0.83
CA ALA A 227 2.76 18.33 1.85
C ALA A 227 4.23 17.86 1.70
N GLY A 228 4.51 16.89 0.81
CA GLY A 228 5.85 16.39 0.52
C GLY A 228 6.27 15.16 1.32
N CYS A 229 5.33 14.42 1.91
CA CYS A 229 5.63 13.14 2.55
C CYS A 229 6.19 12.14 1.53
N ALA A 230 7.20 11.37 1.94
CA ALA A 230 7.90 10.43 1.07
C ALA A 230 7.09 9.14 0.78
N ALA A 231 6.14 8.84 1.61
CA ALA A 231 5.15 7.75 1.49
C ALA A 231 3.91 8.12 2.29
N VAL A 232 2.82 7.37 2.15
CA VAL A 232 1.66 7.41 3.06
C VAL A 232 1.47 6.04 3.70
N MET A 233 1.09 6.03 4.98
CA MET A 233 0.94 4.80 5.75
C MET A 233 -0.49 4.67 6.31
N PRO A 234 -1.49 4.44 5.44
CA PRO A 234 -2.87 4.26 5.88
C PRO A 234 -3.06 2.96 6.65
N LEU A 235 -3.87 3.00 7.70
CA LEU A 235 -4.18 1.83 8.51
C LEU A 235 -5.12 0.85 7.79
N GLY A 236 -4.85 -0.47 7.95
CA GLY A 236 -5.81 -1.52 7.59
C GLY A 236 -6.90 -1.69 8.66
N ALA A 237 -6.50 -1.64 9.93
CA ALA A 237 -7.36 -1.65 11.13
C ALA A 237 -6.57 -1.03 12.29
N PRO A 238 -7.17 -0.78 13.47
CA PRO A 238 -6.46 -0.18 14.60
C PRO A 238 -5.19 -0.95 15.00
N ILE A 239 -4.17 -0.22 15.48
CA ILE A 239 -2.88 -0.79 15.89
C ILE A 239 -3.08 -1.94 16.89
N GLY A 240 -2.48 -3.10 16.59
CA GLY A 240 -2.49 -4.26 17.48
C GLY A 240 -3.80 -5.04 17.52
N SER A 241 -4.79 -4.70 16.69
CA SER A 241 -6.10 -5.38 16.64
C SER A 241 -6.09 -6.70 15.87
N ASN A 242 -5.12 -6.90 14.97
CA ASN A 242 -5.01 -8.07 14.07
C ASN A 242 -6.27 -8.35 13.22
N GLN A 243 -7.10 -7.32 12.96
CA GLN A 243 -8.40 -7.45 12.28
C GLN A 243 -8.30 -7.48 10.75
N GLY A 244 -7.11 -7.32 10.19
CA GLY A 244 -6.90 -7.33 8.75
C GLY A 244 -7.24 -5.99 8.07
N LEU A 245 -7.67 -6.08 6.82
CA LEU A 245 -7.92 -4.90 5.97
C LEU A 245 -9.38 -4.42 6.08
N GLN A 246 -9.79 -3.95 7.25
CA GLN A 246 -11.15 -3.43 7.48
C GLN A 246 -11.46 -2.19 6.63
N THR A 247 -10.43 -1.48 6.22
CA THR A 247 -10.51 -0.26 5.39
C THR A 247 -10.28 -0.54 3.89
N ARG A 248 -10.39 -1.78 3.44
CA ARG A 248 -10.07 -2.26 2.09
C ARG A 248 -10.55 -1.32 0.99
N ALA A 249 -11.84 -0.96 0.97
CA ALA A 249 -12.41 -0.12 -0.09
C ALA A 249 -11.77 1.28 -0.18
N LEU A 250 -11.33 1.83 0.96
CA LEU A 250 -10.64 3.11 1.01
C LEU A 250 -9.17 2.95 0.59
N LEU A 251 -8.52 1.85 0.98
CA LEU A 251 -7.16 1.53 0.53
C LEU A 251 -7.07 1.37 -0.99
N GLU A 252 -8.06 0.75 -1.63
CA GLU A 252 -8.14 0.64 -3.10
C GLU A 252 -8.14 2.02 -3.78
N ILE A 253 -8.89 2.99 -3.23
CA ILE A 253 -8.90 4.37 -3.72
C ILE A 253 -7.54 5.04 -3.50
N ILE A 254 -6.96 4.91 -2.30
CA ILE A 254 -5.66 5.49 -1.96
C ILE A 254 -4.58 4.96 -2.90
N ILE A 255 -4.49 3.64 -3.08
CA ILE A 255 -3.52 2.99 -3.96
C ILE A 255 -3.67 3.46 -5.42
N ALA A 256 -4.91 3.58 -5.89
CA ALA A 256 -5.19 3.99 -7.27
C ALA A 256 -4.76 5.43 -7.58
N GLN A 257 -4.88 6.35 -6.60
CA GLN A 257 -4.61 7.78 -6.81
C GLN A 257 -3.22 8.24 -6.35
N ALA A 258 -2.52 7.45 -5.49
CA ALA A 258 -1.24 7.85 -4.92
C ALA A 258 -0.14 8.03 -5.97
N SER A 259 0.68 9.07 -5.81
CA SER A 259 1.91 9.29 -6.57
C SER A 259 3.17 9.00 -5.76
N VAL A 260 3.03 8.78 -4.46
CA VAL A 260 4.06 8.27 -3.55
C VAL A 260 3.76 6.83 -3.15
N PRO A 261 4.73 6.07 -2.64
CA PRO A 261 4.49 4.73 -2.13
C PRO A 261 3.41 4.66 -1.05
N VAL A 262 2.55 3.65 -1.14
CA VAL A 262 1.53 3.34 -0.13
C VAL A 262 1.98 2.14 0.68
N VAL A 263 2.21 2.35 1.97
CA VAL A 263 2.58 1.30 2.91
C VAL A 263 1.37 1.01 3.81
N VAL A 264 0.73 -0.14 3.68
CA VAL A 264 -0.38 -0.47 4.57
C VAL A 264 0.17 -0.80 5.95
N ASP A 265 -0.22 0.00 6.93
CA ASP A 265 0.24 -0.09 8.32
C ASP A 265 -0.91 -0.46 9.25
N ALA A 266 -0.60 -1.15 10.33
CA ALA A 266 -1.53 -1.53 11.40
C ALA A 266 -2.69 -2.46 10.99
N GLY A 267 -3.14 -3.24 11.95
CA GLY A 267 -4.27 -4.16 11.79
C GLY A 267 -3.95 -5.47 11.07
N ILE A 268 -2.82 -5.57 10.39
CA ILE A 268 -2.41 -6.80 9.69
C ILE A 268 -2.12 -7.88 10.72
N GLY A 269 -2.95 -8.93 10.74
CA GLY A 269 -2.93 -9.97 11.77
C GLY A 269 -2.58 -11.37 11.26
N ALA A 270 -2.51 -11.55 9.94
CA ALA A 270 -2.18 -12.82 9.31
C ALA A 270 -1.39 -12.60 8.01
N PRO A 271 -0.57 -13.57 7.58
CA PRO A 271 0.14 -13.51 6.30
C PRO A 271 -0.79 -13.26 5.11
N SER A 272 -1.99 -13.84 5.10
CA SER A 272 -3.00 -13.61 4.06
C SER A 272 -3.42 -12.13 3.93
N HIS A 273 -3.49 -11.38 5.02
CA HIS A 273 -3.79 -9.95 4.97
C HIS A 273 -2.68 -9.15 4.29
N ALA A 274 -1.42 -9.54 4.50
CA ALA A 274 -0.28 -8.93 3.83
C ALA A 274 -0.28 -9.25 2.33
N ALA A 275 -0.54 -10.51 1.94
CA ALA A 275 -0.68 -10.91 0.54
C ALA A 275 -1.81 -10.10 -0.13
N GLU A 276 -2.97 -10.00 0.50
CA GLU A 276 -4.12 -9.23 -0.01
C GLU A 276 -3.76 -7.75 -0.23
N ALA A 277 -3.04 -7.12 0.71
CA ALA A 277 -2.61 -5.72 0.56
C ALA A 277 -1.71 -5.54 -0.67
N LEU A 278 -0.75 -6.46 -0.89
CA LEU A 278 0.16 -6.42 -2.04
C LEU A 278 -0.58 -6.74 -3.36
N GLU A 279 -1.53 -7.69 -3.37
CA GLU A 279 -2.40 -8.01 -4.51
C GLU A 279 -3.27 -6.82 -4.93
N MET A 280 -3.70 -5.98 -3.98
CA MET A 280 -4.40 -4.72 -4.25
C MET A 280 -3.49 -3.66 -4.91
N GLY A 281 -2.18 -3.86 -4.87
CA GLY A 281 -1.18 -2.95 -5.42
C GLY A 281 -0.56 -1.98 -4.41
N ALA A 282 -0.68 -2.25 -3.10
CA ALA A 282 0.12 -1.56 -2.10
C ALA A 282 1.61 -1.78 -2.38
N ASP A 283 2.44 -0.80 -2.05
CA ASP A 283 3.86 -0.89 -2.32
C ASP A 283 4.61 -1.69 -1.27
N ALA A 284 4.14 -1.64 -0.02
CA ALA A 284 4.66 -2.40 1.10
C ALA A 284 3.61 -2.55 2.21
N VAL A 285 3.94 -3.36 3.19
CA VAL A 285 3.21 -3.48 4.45
C VAL A 285 4.16 -3.31 5.65
N LEU A 286 3.65 -2.78 6.76
CA LEU A 286 4.36 -2.77 8.03
C LEU A 286 3.63 -3.67 9.03
N VAL A 287 4.34 -4.68 9.55
CA VAL A 287 3.81 -5.69 10.46
C VAL A 287 4.65 -5.75 11.73
N ASN A 288 4.01 -5.71 12.88
CA ASN A 288 4.68 -5.86 14.16
C ASN A 288 3.95 -6.87 15.06
N THR A 289 2.77 -6.52 15.56
CA THR A 289 2.06 -7.30 16.58
C THR A 289 1.86 -8.75 16.18
N ALA A 290 1.39 -9.00 14.95
CA ALA A 290 1.11 -10.37 14.47
C ALA A 290 2.35 -11.28 14.46
N ILE A 291 3.52 -10.73 14.24
CA ILE A 291 4.79 -11.46 14.34
C ILE A 291 5.19 -11.62 15.80
N ALA A 292 5.26 -10.51 16.53
CA ALA A 292 5.84 -10.47 17.88
C ALA A 292 5.10 -11.31 18.92
N VAL A 293 3.76 -11.44 18.79
CA VAL A 293 2.92 -12.20 19.73
C VAL A 293 2.59 -13.62 19.27
N ALA A 294 3.09 -14.03 18.10
CA ALA A 294 2.92 -15.41 17.63
C ALA A 294 3.60 -16.40 18.60
N ARG A 295 3.10 -17.62 18.63
CA ARG A 295 3.74 -18.69 19.41
C ARG A 295 5.18 -18.95 18.95
N ASP A 296 5.45 -18.81 17.66
CA ASP A 296 6.76 -18.83 17.05
C ASP A 296 6.93 -17.58 16.16
N PRO A 297 7.50 -16.48 16.70
CA PRO A 297 7.68 -15.24 15.96
C PRO A 297 8.60 -15.38 14.74
N VAL A 298 9.57 -16.27 14.79
CA VAL A 298 10.55 -16.48 13.70
C VAL A 298 9.87 -17.15 12.51
N ALA A 299 9.13 -18.24 12.76
CA ALA A 299 8.33 -18.90 11.72
C ALA A 299 7.24 -17.98 11.16
N MET A 300 6.60 -17.15 12.00
CA MET A 300 5.59 -16.19 11.56
C MET A 300 6.21 -15.08 10.69
N ALA A 301 7.39 -14.59 11.03
CA ALA A 301 8.13 -13.62 10.22
C ALA A 301 8.42 -14.16 8.81
N ARG A 302 8.89 -15.43 8.72
CA ARG A 302 9.08 -16.12 7.45
C ARG A 302 7.80 -16.25 6.65
N ALA A 303 6.68 -16.59 7.30
CA ALA A 303 5.38 -16.71 6.65
C ALA A 303 4.90 -15.36 6.08
N PHE A 304 5.13 -14.25 6.80
CA PHE A 304 4.83 -12.90 6.29
C PHE A 304 5.70 -12.52 5.09
N ARG A 305 7.00 -12.84 5.10
CA ARG A 305 7.88 -12.66 3.96
C ARG A 305 7.33 -13.34 2.71
N GLN A 306 7.03 -14.64 2.82
CA GLN A 306 6.50 -15.42 1.70
C GLN A 306 5.16 -14.86 1.18
N ALA A 307 4.29 -14.42 2.08
CA ALA A 307 3.01 -13.82 1.72
C ALA A 307 3.16 -12.50 0.96
N VAL A 308 4.09 -11.65 1.38
CA VAL A 308 4.41 -10.38 0.71
C VAL A 308 4.99 -10.63 -0.68
N GLU A 309 5.92 -11.56 -0.81
CA GLU A 309 6.51 -11.96 -2.08
C GLU A 309 5.44 -12.54 -3.03
N ALA A 310 4.57 -13.43 -2.53
CA ALA A 310 3.49 -14.01 -3.32
C ALA A 310 2.46 -12.97 -3.76
N GLY A 311 2.01 -12.10 -2.85
CA GLY A 311 1.04 -11.03 -3.16
C GLY A 311 1.57 -10.04 -4.19
N ARG A 312 2.84 -9.64 -4.08
CA ARG A 312 3.48 -8.76 -5.06
C ARG A 312 3.61 -9.43 -6.42
N THR A 313 4.08 -10.68 -6.45
CA THR A 313 4.16 -11.46 -7.69
C THR A 313 2.80 -11.62 -8.35
N GLY A 314 1.74 -11.90 -7.56
CA GLY A 314 0.36 -11.99 -8.06
C GLY A 314 -0.12 -10.68 -8.68
N PHE A 315 0.16 -9.55 -8.04
CA PHE A 315 -0.17 -8.21 -8.56
C PHE A 315 0.54 -7.92 -9.88
N GLU A 316 1.84 -8.20 -9.99
CA GLU A 316 2.66 -7.97 -11.18
C GLU A 316 2.26 -8.89 -12.34
N ALA A 317 1.93 -10.14 -12.04
CA ALA A 317 1.44 -11.10 -13.02
C ALA A 317 0.04 -10.75 -13.56
N GLY A 318 -0.74 -9.98 -12.82
CA GLY A 318 -2.11 -9.62 -13.13
C GLY A 318 -3.10 -10.69 -12.69
N LEU A 319 -3.89 -10.37 -11.67
CA LEU A 319 -4.93 -11.25 -11.16
C LEU A 319 -6.05 -11.49 -12.19
N GLY A 320 -6.58 -12.70 -12.25
CA GLY A 320 -7.73 -13.03 -13.07
C GLY A 320 -8.96 -12.20 -12.68
N ALA A 321 -9.76 -11.81 -13.67
CA ALA A 321 -10.99 -11.04 -13.42
C ALA A 321 -11.98 -11.85 -12.58
N ARG A 322 -12.57 -11.20 -11.57
CA ARG A 322 -13.67 -11.78 -10.80
C ARG A 322 -14.92 -11.75 -11.66
N ALA A 323 -15.59 -12.90 -11.82
CA ALA A 323 -16.86 -13.02 -12.51
C ALA A 323 -17.95 -13.51 -11.55
N PHE A 324 -19.17 -13.01 -11.72
CA PHE A 324 -20.33 -13.46 -10.95
C PHE A 324 -20.78 -14.86 -11.37
N GLN A 325 -20.64 -15.20 -12.66
CA GLN A 325 -21.03 -16.47 -13.24
C GLN A 325 -19.78 -17.33 -13.55
N ALA A 326 -19.97 -18.65 -13.46
CA ALA A 326 -18.94 -19.59 -13.89
C ALA A 326 -18.71 -19.46 -15.40
N GLN A 327 -17.43 -19.55 -15.81
CA GLN A 327 -17.02 -19.59 -17.22
C GLN A 327 -16.38 -20.94 -17.48
N ALA A 328 -17.05 -21.76 -18.30
CA ALA A 328 -16.54 -23.06 -18.66
C ALA A 328 -15.30 -22.89 -19.59
N THR A 329 -14.23 -23.65 -19.29
CA THR A 329 -12.99 -23.66 -20.09
C THR A 329 -13.06 -24.70 -21.21
N SER A 330 -14.03 -25.63 -21.15
CA SER A 330 -14.25 -26.68 -22.16
C SER A 330 -15.73 -26.79 -22.48
N PRO A 331 -16.12 -27.23 -23.68
CA PRO A 331 -17.51 -27.54 -24.00
C PRO A 331 -18.02 -28.60 -23.04
N LEU A 332 -19.06 -28.27 -22.24
CA LEU A 332 -19.64 -29.20 -21.23
C LEU A 332 -20.27 -30.44 -21.86
N THR A 333 -20.66 -30.40 -23.12
CA THR A 333 -21.39 -31.41 -23.83
C THR A 333 -20.67 -32.04 -25.02
N GLY A 334 -19.49 -31.55 -25.41
CA GLY A 334 -18.78 -31.96 -26.61
C GLY A 334 -18.48 -33.48 -26.72
N PHE A 335 -18.40 -34.18 -25.58
CA PHE A 335 -18.24 -35.64 -25.56
C PHE A 335 -19.57 -36.41 -25.68
N LEU A 336 -20.69 -35.76 -25.40
CA LEU A 336 -22.03 -36.38 -25.53
C LEU A 336 -22.56 -36.30 -26.96
N GLU A 337 -22.15 -35.29 -27.73
CA GLU A 337 -22.56 -35.10 -29.13
C GLU A 337 -21.83 -36.07 -30.11
N ALA A 338 -20.73 -36.66 -29.67
CA ALA A 338 -19.95 -37.63 -30.45
C ALA A 338 -20.55 -39.05 -30.46
N GLN A 339 -21.68 -39.31 -29.79
CA GLN A 339 -22.33 -40.62 -29.64
C GLN A 339 -23.76 -40.66 -30.22
N SER A 340 -24.21 -39.64 -30.94
CA SER A 340 -25.53 -39.62 -31.57
C SER A 340 -25.45 -39.82 -33.11
#